data_d356f62af428cc9eb60d0c901209c343
#
_entry.id   d356f62af428cc9eb60d0c901209c343
#
_cell.length_a   1.000
_cell.length_b   1.000
_cell.length_c   1.000
_cell.angle_alpha   90.00
_cell.angle_beta   90.00
_cell.angle_gamma   90.00
#
_symmetry.space_group_name_H-M   'P 1'
#
loop_
_entity.id
_entity.type
_entity.pdbx_description
1 polymer ?
#
loop_
_entity_poly.entity_id
_entity_poly.type
_entity_poly.pdbx_seq_one_letter_code
_entity_poly.pdbx_strand_id
1 'polypeptide(L)'
;GVKRLLAAPFQIINAIMQARAHMKRWQPDAVLGMGGYVSGPGGIAAWLSGIPVVLHEQNAVAGLTNQWLSKIAKKVFQAFPGAFPSAAVVGNPVREDVTQLDEPAQRMQEREGPIRILVMGGSQGARILNQTLPAVMANLGQDYCIRHQAGKGAAQEVQAAYQANNVANAEVTEF
;
A
#
# COMPACT_ATOMS: atom_id res chain seq x y z
N GLY A 1 6.32 -9.10 -23.23
CA GLY A 1 6.29 -9.33 -24.67
C GLY A 1 4.89 -9.63 -25.20
N VAL A 2 4.69 -9.56 -26.50
CA VAL A 2 3.42 -9.71 -27.24
C VAL A 2 2.65 -10.99 -26.86
N LYS A 3 3.34 -12.11 -26.62
CA LYS A 3 2.71 -13.38 -26.18
C LYS A 3 1.95 -13.24 -24.85
N ARG A 4 2.43 -12.42 -23.91
CA ARG A 4 1.73 -12.15 -22.65
C ARG A 4 0.45 -11.33 -22.85
N LEU A 5 0.47 -10.38 -23.78
CA LEU A 5 -0.69 -9.55 -24.11
C LEU A 5 -1.81 -10.39 -24.76
N LEU A 6 -1.44 -11.30 -25.66
CA LEU A 6 -2.40 -12.21 -26.30
C LEU A 6 -2.99 -13.26 -25.34
N ALA A 7 -2.24 -13.66 -24.31
CA ALA A 7 -2.70 -14.60 -23.30
C ALA A 7 -3.54 -13.96 -22.20
N ALA A 8 -3.48 -12.64 -22.01
CA ALA A 8 -4.15 -11.93 -20.92
C ALA A 8 -5.67 -12.14 -20.87
N PRO A 9 -6.43 -12.07 -21.98
CA PRO A 9 -7.89 -12.32 -21.94
C PRO A 9 -8.23 -13.72 -21.44
N PHE A 10 -7.50 -14.74 -21.90
CA PHE A 10 -7.71 -16.12 -21.46
C PHE A 10 -7.39 -16.32 -19.97
N GLN A 11 -6.35 -15.66 -19.47
CA GLN A 11 -5.99 -15.69 -18.06
C GLN A 11 -7.07 -15.03 -17.19
N ILE A 12 -7.64 -13.90 -17.64
CA ILE A 12 -8.72 -13.21 -16.94
C ILE A 12 -9.98 -14.08 -16.90
N ILE A 13 -10.39 -14.68 -18.04
CA ILE A 13 -11.53 -15.57 -18.10
C ILE A 13 -11.33 -16.78 -17.16
N ASN A 14 -10.16 -17.39 -17.18
CA ASN A 14 -9.85 -18.51 -16.30
C ASN A 14 -9.92 -18.10 -14.83
N ALA A 15 -9.38 -16.93 -14.47
CA ALA A 15 -9.44 -16.39 -13.11
C ALA A 15 -10.89 -16.14 -12.65
N ILE A 16 -11.76 -15.61 -13.54
CA ILE A 16 -13.20 -15.43 -13.27
C ILE A 16 -13.87 -16.79 -13.03
N MET A 17 -13.57 -17.79 -13.86
CA MET A 17 -14.17 -19.13 -13.72
C MET A 17 -13.73 -19.81 -12.42
N GLN A 18 -12.45 -19.71 -12.05
CA GLN A 18 -11.95 -20.20 -10.77
C GLN A 18 -12.62 -19.50 -9.60
N ALA A 19 -12.70 -18.16 -9.63
CA ALA A 19 -13.40 -17.39 -8.59
C ALA A 19 -14.86 -17.80 -8.46
N ARG A 20 -15.58 -18.01 -9.58
CA ARG A 20 -16.96 -18.49 -9.55
C ARG A 20 -17.09 -19.89 -8.93
N ALA A 21 -16.15 -20.78 -9.20
CA ALA A 21 -16.15 -22.13 -8.60
C ALA A 21 -16.00 -22.04 -7.07
N HIS A 22 -15.11 -21.16 -6.59
CA HIS A 22 -14.96 -20.90 -5.15
C HIS A 22 -16.24 -20.30 -4.55
N MET A 23 -16.86 -19.31 -5.19
CA MET A 23 -18.11 -18.69 -4.72
C MET A 23 -19.25 -19.69 -4.65
N LYS A 24 -19.37 -20.59 -5.65
CA LYS A 24 -20.36 -21.67 -5.63
C LYS A 24 -20.15 -22.63 -4.46
N ARG A 25 -18.91 -22.89 -4.09
CA ARG A 25 -18.57 -23.77 -2.96
C ARG A 25 -18.81 -23.13 -1.59
N TRP A 26 -18.44 -21.83 -1.46
CA TRP A 26 -18.46 -21.11 -0.18
C TRP A 26 -19.77 -20.35 0.06
N GLN A 27 -20.53 -20.05 -1.01
CA GLN A 27 -21.79 -19.32 -0.99
C GLN A 27 -21.75 -18.03 -0.13
N PRO A 28 -20.80 -17.10 -0.38
CA PRO A 28 -20.72 -15.89 0.41
C PRO A 28 -21.93 -14.98 0.17
N ASP A 29 -22.38 -14.28 1.22
CA ASP A 29 -23.48 -13.31 1.15
C ASP A 29 -23.08 -12.01 0.46
N ALA A 30 -21.79 -11.67 0.46
CA ALA A 30 -21.22 -10.51 -0.21
C ALA A 30 -19.73 -10.72 -0.52
N VAL A 31 -19.21 -9.99 -1.48
CA VAL A 31 -17.80 -9.96 -1.84
C VAL A 31 -17.26 -8.55 -1.67
N LEU A 32 -16.20 -8.40 -0.86
CA LEU A 32 -15.48 -7.15 -0.66
C LEU A 32 -14.27 -7.08 -1.60
N GLY A 33 -14.25 -6.11 -2.49
CA GLY A 33 -13.10 -5.77 -3.33
C GLY A 33 -12.32 -4.60 -2.73
N MET A 34 -11.02 -4.81 -2.54
CA MET A 34 -10.11 -3.79 -1.98
C MET A 34 -9.06 -3.32 -3.00
N GLY A 35 -9.34 -3.44 -4.29
CA GLY A 35 -8.43 -3.03 -5.36
C GLY A 35 -7.38 -4.08 -5.73
N GLY A 36 -6.45 -3.69 -6.60
CA GLY A 36 -5.48 -4.60 -7.20
C GLY A 36 -6.09 -5.49 -8.30
N TYR A 37 -5.24 -6.25 -9.01
CA TYR A 37 -5.72 -7.05 -10.16
C TYR A 37 -6.55 -8.27 -9.77
N VAL A 38 -6.42 -8.76 -8.55
CA VAL A 38 -7.20 -9.91 -8.06
C VAL A 38 -8.66 -9.54 -7.85
N SER A 39 -8.92 -8.29 -7.41
CA SER A 39 -10.28 -7.78 -7.21
C SER A 39 -11.09 -7.73 -8.50
N GLY A 40 -10.47 -7.51 -9.66
CA GLY A 40 -11.15 -7.47 -10.94
C GLY A 40 -11.90 -8.76 -11.28
N PRO A 41 -11.20 -9.88 -11.49
CA PRO A 41 -11.82 -11.17 -11.76
C PRO A 41 -12.78 -11.63 -10.64
N GLY A 42 -12.42 -11.38 -9.36
CA GLY A 42 -13.25 -11.72 -8.21
C GLY A 42 -14.56 -10.95 -8.20
N GLY A 43 -14.54 -9.63 -8.40
CA GLY A 43 -15.73 -8.80 -8.44
C GLY A 43 -16.65 -9.13 -9.62
N ILE A 44 -16.08 -9.39 -10.81
CA ILE A 44 -16.87 -9.83 -11.97
C ILE A 44 -17.50 -11.20 -11.70
N ALA A 45 -16.75 -12.14 -11.11
CA ALA A 45 -17.27 -13.45 -10.78
C ALA A 45 -18.44 -13.39 -9.77
N ALA A 46 -18.35 -12.52 -8.76
CA ALA A 46 -19.41 -12.27 -7.80
C ALA A 46 -20.66 -11.72 -8.48
N TRP A 47 -20.49 -10.68 -9.29
CA TRP A 47 -21.59 -10.08 -10.04
C TRP A 47 -22.31 -11.08 -10.95
N LEU A 48 -21.54 -11.87 -11.74
CA LEU A 48 -22.09 -12.95 -12.59
C LEU A 48 -22.76 -14.08 -11.80
N SER A 49 -22.47 -14.18 -10.51
CA SER A 49 -23.07 -15.18 -9.61
C SER A 49 -24.23 -14.60 -8.78
N GLY A 50 -24.65 -13.36 -9.03
CA GLY A 50 -25.71 -12.69 -8.27
C GLY A 50 -25.33 -12.29 -6.84
N ILE A 51 -24.03 -12.34 -6.50
CA ILE A 51 -23.52 -12.01 -5.17
C ILE A 51 -23.22 -10.51 -5.12
N PRO A 52 -23.70 -9.77 -4.12
CA PRO A 52 -23.43 -8.35 -3.96
C PRO A 52 -21.94 -8.04 -3.88
N VAL A 53 -21.46 -7.10 -4.71
CA VAL A 53 -20.11 -6.58 -4.67
C VAL A 53 -20.08 -5.29 -3.87
N VAL A 54 -19.21 -5.23 -2.89
CA VAL A 54 -18.88 -4.03 -2.11
C VAL A 54 -17.44 -3.66 -2.40
N LEU A 55 -17.14 -2.37 -2.58
CA LEU A 55 -15.78 -1.90 -2.83
C LEU A 55 -15.32 -0.98 -1.73
N HIS A 56 -14.03 -1.05 -1.44
CA HIS A 56 -13.31 -0.06 -0.64
C HIS A 56 -12.09 0.44 -1.41
N GLU A 57 -11.98 1.77 -1.58
CA GLU A 57 -10.81 2.40 -2.17
C GLU A 57 -9.95 3.02 -1.07
N GLN A 58 -8.69 2.58 -0.96
CA GLN A 58 -7.76 3.01 0.07
C GLN A 58 -7.01 4.29 -0.29
N ASN A 59 -6.96 4.64 -1.57
CA ASN A 59 -6.17 5.76 -2.09
C ASN A 59 -7.08 6.97 -2.37
N ALA A 60 -6.46 8.15 -2.39
CA ALA A 60 -7.16 9.38 -2.78
C ALA A 60 -7.57 9.40 -4.27
N VAL A 61 -6.94 8.55 -5.09
CA VAL A 61 -7.28 8.36 -6.51
C VAL A 61 -7.66 6.92 -6.73
N ALA A 62 -8.83 6.70 -7.31
CA ALA A 62 -9.32 5.34 -7.55
C ALA A 62 -8.47 4.59 -8.56
N GLY A 63 -8.05 3.38 -8.20
CA GLY A 63 -7.39 2.45 -9.12
C GLY A 63 -8.33 2.00 -10.25
N LEU A 64 -7.78 1.70 -11.44
CA LEU A 64 -8.55 1.30 -12.62
C LEU A 64 -9.53 0.15 -12.34
N THR A 65 -9.09 -0.85 -11.59
CA THR A 65 -9.94 -1.99 -11.21
C THR A 65 -11.17 -1.53 -10.43
N ASN A 66 -10.99 -0.67 -9.42
CA ASN A 66 -12.10 -0.15 -8.63
C ASN A 66 -13.01 0.78 -9.44
N GLN A 67 -12.44 1.57 -10.38
CA GLN A 67 -13.23 2.39 -11.30
C GLN A 67 -14.17 1.55 -12.18
N TRP A 68 -13.69 0.40 -12.69
CA TRP A 68 -14.53 -0.48 -13.48
C TRP A 68 -15.57 -1.22 -12.63
N LEU A 69 -15.14 -1.77 -11.49
CA LEU A 69 -16.04 -2.52 -10.61
C LEU A 69 -17.09 -1.63 -9.93
N SER A 70 -16.81 -0.34 -9.73
CA SER A 70 -17.80 0.59 -9.14
C SER A 70 -19.09 0.69 -9.94
N LYS A 71 -19.04 0.41 -11.24
CA LYS A 71 -20.21 0.42 -12.14
C LYS A 71 -21.19 -0.75 -11.87
N ILE A 72 -20.71 -1.83 -11.25
CA ILE A 72 -21.49 -3.02 -10.94
C ILE A 72 -21.58 -3.29 -9.43
N ALA A 73 -20.86 -2.52 -8.61
CA ALA A 73 -20.86 -2.65 -7.17
C ALA A 73 -22.17 -2.15 -6.57
N LYS A 74 -22.71 -2.90 -5.59
CA LYS A 74 -23.88 -2.51 -4.82
C LYS A 74 -23.56 -1.32 -3.89
N LYS A 75 -22.32 -1.24 -3.39
CA LYS A 75 -21.86 -0.17 -2.52
C LYS A 75 -20.38 0.10 -2.73
N VAL A 76 -20.00 1.38 -2.66
CA VAL A 76 -18.60 1.82 -2.74
C VAL A 76 -18.30 2.66 -1.51
N PHE A 77 -17.20 2.33 -0.84
CA PHE A 77 -16.61 3.09 0.25
C PHE A 77 -15.25 3.62 -0.17
N GLN A 78 -14.80 4.70 0.43
CA GLN A 78 -13.49 5.28 0.19
C GLN A 78 -12.84 5.74 1.48
N ALA A 79 -11.50 5.69 1.53
CA ALA A 79 -10.74 6.15 2.68
C ALA A 79 -10.63 7.68 2.70
N PHE A 80 -10.44 8.28 1.54
CA PHE A 80 -10.29 9.72 1.36
C PHE A 80 -11.36 10.26 0.41
N PRO A 81 -11.83 11.49 0.62
CA PRO A 81 -12.77 12.11 -0.31
C PRO A 81 -12.14 12.33 -1.70
N GLY A 82 -12.93 12.18 -2.75
CA GLY A 82 -12.53 12.52 -4.13
C GLY A 82 -12.25 11.34 -5.05
N ALA A 83 -12.00 10.12 -4.53
CA ALA A 83 -11.82 8.94 -5.37
C ALA A 83 -13.12 8.57 -6.14
N PHE A 84 -14.26 8.68 -5.45
CA PHE A 84 -15.61 8.48 -6.02
C PHE A 84 -16.56 9.54 -5.47
N PRO A 85 -17.24 10.33 -6.34
CA PRO A 85 -18.06 11.48 -5.90
C PRO A 85 -19.17 11.15 -4.90
N SER A 86 -19.76 9.97 -5.00
CA SER A 86 -20.92 9.55 -4.18
C SER A 86 -20.60 8.45 -3.16
N ALA A 87 -19.34 8.07 -3.00
CA ALA A 87 -18.96 7.04 -2.04
C ALA A 87 -18.85 7.61 -0.61
N ALA A 88 -19.29 6.82 0.37
CA ALA A 88 -19.12 7.19 1.77
C ALA A 88 -17.63 7.13 2.16
N VAL A 89 -17.15 8.17 2.85
CA VAL A 89 -15.80 8.22 3.42
C VAL A 89 -15.82 7.49 4.76
N VAL A 90 -15.06 6.39 4.86
CA VAL A 90 -15.01 5.54 6.06
C VAL A 90 -13.60 5.38 6.63
N GLY A 91 -12.59 6.00 6.02
CA GLY A 91 -11.19 5.82 6.39
C GLY A 91 -10.62 4.48 5.93
N ASN A 92 -9.36 4.23 6.25
CA ASN A 92 -8.70 2.95 6.07
C ASN A 92 -8.79 2.11 7.34
N PRO A 93 -8.92 0.78 7.24
CA PRO A 93 -8.80 -0.10 8.40
C PRO A 93 -7.36 -0.02 8.95
N VAL A 94 -7.21 0.44 10.16
CA VAL A 94 -5.94 0.59 10.87
C VAL A 94 -5.95 -0.35 12.08
N ARG A 95 -4.80 -0.94 12.39
CA ARG A 95 -4.66 -1.82 13.55
C ARG A 95 -4.93 -1.05 14.85
N GLU A 96 -5.52 -1.72 15.81
CA GLU A 96 -5.94 -1.12 17.07
C GLU A 96 -4.76 -0.54 17.86
N ASP A 97 -3.61 -1.21 17.87
CA ASP A 97 -2.38 -0.74 18.51
C ASP A 97 -1.88 0.62 17.96
N VAL A 98 -2.21 0.94 16.72
CA VAL A 98 -1.90 2.25 16.11
C VAL A 98 -2.96 3.29 16.45
N THR A 99 -4.24 2.90 16.50
CA THR A 99 -5.34 3.84 16.80
C THR A 99 -5.40 4.23 18.27
N GLN A 100 -4.79 3.45 19.16
CA GLN A 100 -4.70 3.74 20.59
C GLN A 100 -3.50 4.63 20.98
N LEU A 101 -2.65 5.00 20.01
CA LEU A 101 -1.55 5.93 20.27
C LEU A 101 -2.10 7.32 20.62
N ASP A 102 -1.44 7.99 21.58
CA ASP A 102 -1.75 9.38 21.89
C ASP A 102 -1.67 10.29 20.65
N GLU A 103 -2.40 11.37 20.68
CA GLU A 103 -2.42 12.37 19.61
C GLU A 103 -0.99 12.83 19.24
N PRO A 104 -0.69 13.01 17.94
CA PRO A 104 0.66 13.38 17.48
C PRO A 104 1.23 14.63 18.17
N ALA A 105 0.40 15.64 18.42
CA ALA A 105 0.80 16.85 19.10
C ALA A 105 1.31 16.56 20.52
N GLN A 106 0.60 15.69 21.25
CA GLN A 106 0.96 15.29 22.63
C GLN A 106 2.26 14.49 22.65
N ARG A 107 2.42 13.52 21.73
CA ARG A 107 3.65 12.72 21.60
C ARG A 107 4.88 13.51 21.16
N MET A 108 4.67 14.67 20.53
CA MET A 108 5.77 15.54 20.07
C MET A 108 6.24 16.53 21.14
N GLN A 109 5.38 16.89 22.10
CA GLN A 109 5.72 17.88 23.15
C GLN A 109 6.87 17.44 24.07
N GLU A 110 7.01 16.13 24.30
CA GLU A 110 8.04 15.56 25.19
C GLU A 110 9.30 15.14 24.45
N ARG A 111 9.44 15.46 23.15
CA ARG A 111 10.62 15.07 22.38
C ARG A 111 11.71 16.12 22.49
N GLU A 112 12.77 15.74 23.16
CA GLU A 112 14.03 16.48 23.22
C GLU A 112 15.11 15.80 22.37
N GLY A 113 16.19 16.56 22.07
CA GLY A 113 17.34 16.07 21.31
C GLY A 113 17.19 16.20 19.79
N PRO A 114 18.02 15.46 19.02
CA PRO A 114 18.09 15.61 17.58
C PRO A 114 16.82 15.21 16.87
N ILE A 115 16.59 15.76 15.69
CA ILE A 115 15.46 15.40 14.81
C ILE A 115 15.54 13.90 14.47
N ARG A 116 14.48 13.16 14.74
CA ARG A 116 14.39 11.72 14.43
C ARG A 116 13.72 11.51 13.08
N ILE A 117 14.46 10.98 12.13
CA ILE A 117 13.99 10.74 10.76
C ILE A 117 13.81 9.23 10.57
N LEU A 118 12.59 8.80 10.28
CA LEU A 118 12.29 7.44 9.88
C LEU A 118 12.10 7.38 8.37
N VAL A 119 12.92 6.57 7.70
CA VAL A 119 12.84 6.32 6.27
C VAL A 119 12.28 4.92 6.04
N MET A 120 11.16 4.83 5.34
CA MET A 120 10.50 3.58 5.04
C MET A 120 10.12 3.50 3.56
N GLY A 121 10.55 2.42 2.90
CA GLY A 121 10.22 2.12 1.50
C GLY A 121 9.27 0.94 1.30
N GLY A 122 8.65 0.45 2.38
CA GLY A 122 7.87 -0.78 2.37
C GLY A 122 8.73 -2.05 2.33
N SER A 123 8.10 -3.23 2.21
CA SER A 123 8.78 -4.53 2.33
C SER A 123 9.88 -4.80 1.29
N GLN A 124 9.85 -4.12 0.16
CA GLN A 124 10.87 -4.24 -0.90
C GLN A 124 11.89 -3.09 -0.88
N GLY A 125 11.75 -2.16 0.07
CA GLY A 125 12.52 -0.92 0.09
C GLY A 125 12.12 0.03 -1.04
N ALA A 126 12.57 1.27 -0.93
CA ALA A 126 12.45 2.23 -2.02
C ALA A 126 13.84 2.49 -2.58
N ARG A 127 14.19 1.83 -3.67
CA ARG A 127 15.51 1.93 -4.29
C ARG A 127 15.97 3.38 -4.47
N ILE A 128 15.06 4.26 -4.85
CA ILE A 128 15.37 5.68 -5.00
C ILE A 128 15.77 6.33 -3.68
N LEU A 129 15.12 6.00 -2.57
CA LEU A 129 15.48 6.50 -1.23
C LEU A 129 16.85 5.97 -0.80
N ASN A 130 17.10 4.68 -0.99
CA ASN A 130 18.38 4.04 -0.68
C ASN A 130 19.56 4.73 -1.39
N GLN A 131 19.35 5.11 -2.65
CA GLN A 131 20.40 5.74 -3.48
C GLN A 131 20.57 7.23 -3.23
N THR A 132 19.50 7.94 -2.87
CA THR A 132 19.52 9.41 -2.81
C THR A 132 19.76 9.94 -1.41
N LEU A 133 19.14 9.34 -0.39
CA LEU A 133 19.15 9.89 0.96
C LEU A 133 20.54 9.98 1.61
N PRO A 134 21.47 9.01 1.45
CA PRO A 134 22.79 9.15 2.06
C PRO A 134 23.51 10.45 1.68
N ALA A 135 23.45 10.84 0.40
CA ALA A 135 24.06 12.08 -0.09
C ALA A 135 23.27 13.33 0.34
N VAL A 136 21.93 13.27 0.37
CA VAL A 136 21.09 14.38 0.83
C VAL A 136 21.34 14.68 2.30
N MET A 137 21.40 13.65 3.14
CA MET A 137 21.57 13.80 4.58
C MET A 137 22.93 14.38 4.95
N ALA A 138 23.97 14.11 4.18
CA ALA A 138 25.28 14.72 4.37
C ALA A 138 25.26 16.25 4.31
N ASN A 139 24.29 16.85 3.65
CA ASN A 139 24.16 18.29 3.49
C ASN A 139 23.28 18.96 4.57
N LEU A 140 22.69 18.20 5.50
CA LEU A 140 21.75 18.73 6.51
C LEU A 140 22.41 19.00 7.89
N GLY A 141 23.73 18.90 8.01
CA GLY A 141 24.41 19.03 9.31
C GLY A 141 24.34 17.76 10.15
N GLN A 142 24.48 17.87 11.49
CA GLN A 142 24.62 16.73 12.40
C GLN A 142 23.49 16.63 13.45
N ASP A 143 22.52 17.54 13.44
CA ASP A 143 21.47 17.60 14.48
C ASP A 143 20.25 16.73 14.14
N TYR A 144 20.52 15.50 13.69
CA TYR A 144 19.48 14.52 13.42
C TYR A 144 19.99 13.09 13.67
N CYS A 145 19.06 12.14 13.80
CA CYS A 145 19.34 10.71 13.72
C CYS A 145 18.39 10.05 12.73
N ILE A 146 18.89 9.06 11.99
CA ILE A 146 18.13 8.39 10.94
C ILE A 146 17.98 6.92 11.29
N ARG A 147 16.73 6.40 11.16
CA ARG A 147 16.47 4.98 11.06
C ARG A 147 15.93 4.71 9.65
N HIS A 148 16.70 3.96 8.85
CA HIS A 148 16.39 3.69 7.45
C HIS A 148 16.10 2.21 7.22
N GLN A 149 14.88 1.89 6.86
CA GLN A 149 14.45 0.56 6.45
C GLN A 149 14.72 0.39 4.95
N ALA A 150 15.84 -0.23 4.62
CA ALA A 150 16.36 -0.31 3.25
C ALA A 150 15.67 -1.38 2.38
N GLY A 151 14.93 -2.31 3.01
CA GLY A 151 14.38 -3.50 2.36
C GLY A 151 15.35 -4.67 2.31
N LYS A 152 14.83 -5.84 1.95
CA LYS A 152 15.56 -7.11 2.00
C LYS A 152 16.83 -7.08 1.16
N GLY A 153 17.96 -7.41 1.78
CA GLY A 153 19.28 -7.54 1.14
C GLY A 153 19.98 -6.23 0.82
N ALA A 154 19.41 -5.06 1.18
CA ALA A 154 19.98 -3.76 0.84
C ALA A 154 20.66 -3.04 2.02
N ALA A 155 20.53 -3.54 3.25
CA ALA A 155 20.98 -2.82 4.43
C ALA A 155 22.48 -2.52 4.43
N GLN A 156 23.33 -3.48 4.05
CA GLN A 156 24.78 -3.31 4.03
C GLN A 156 25.22 -2.23 3.02
N GLU A 157 24.65 -2.26 1.80
CA GLU A 157 24.94 -1.28 0.76
C GLU A 157 24.55 0.14 1.21
N VAL A 158 23.36 0.29 1.77
CA VAL A 158 22.84 1.57 2.24
C VAL A 158 23.62 2.09 3.44
N GLN A 159 23.99 1.21 4.39
CA GLN A 159 24.84 1.58 5.52
C GLN A 159 26.22 2.07 5.06
N ALA A 160 26.84 1.37 4.11
CA ALA A 160 28.11 1.80 3.51
C ALA A 160 27.98 3.15 2.79
N ALA A 161 26.86 3.40 2.11
CA ALA A 161 26.60 4.68 1.46
C ALA A 161 26.48 5.84 2.47
N TYR A 162 25.84 5.65 3.62
CA TYR A 162 25.83 6.64 4.70
C TYR A 162 27.23 6.91 5.25
N GLN A 163 28.01 5.86 5.49
CA GLN A 163 29.40 5.99 5.97
C GLN A 163 30.28 6.74 4.97
N ALA A 164 30.18 6.42 3.68
CA ALA A 164 30.92 7.09 2.61
C ALA A 164 30.57 8.59 2.49
N ASN A 165 29.37 8.98 2.90
CA ASN A 165 28.92 10.37 2.96
C ASN A 165 29.15 11.04 4.34
N ASN A 166 29.91 10.41 5.24
CA ASN A 166 30.19 10.91 6.60
C ASN A 166 28.94 11.12 7.47
N VAL A 167 27.86 10.38 7.22
CA VAL A 167 26.63 10.39 8.04
C VAL A 167 26.74 9.32 9.11
N ALA A 168 27.20 9.70 10.31
CA ALA A 168 27.45 8.78 11.42
C ALA A 168 26.15 8.35 12.15
N ASN A 169 25.11 9.19 12.12
CA ASN A 169 23.87 9.02 12.89
C ASN A 169 22.79 8.24 12.12
N ALA A 170 23.19 7.29 11.27
CA ALA A 170 22.28 6.45 10.50
C ALA A 170 22.33 5.00 10.98
N GLU A 171 21.16 4.49 11.39
CA GLU A 171 20.91 3.07 11.66
C GLU A 171 20.12 2.51 10.47
N VAL A 172 20.67 1.51 9.79
CA VAL A 172 20.00 0.88 8.63
C VAL A 172 19.58 -0.53 8.97
N THR A 173 18.31 -0.84 8.67
CA THR A 173 17.72 -2.16 8.89
C THR A 173 17.15 -2.70 7.58
N GLU A 174 16.98 -4.02 7.48
CA GLU A 174 16.34 -4.62 6.32
C GLU A 174 14.82 -4.49 6.37
N PHE A 175 14.23 -4.86 7.50
CA PHE A 175 12.77 -4.85 7.72
C PHE A 175 12.45 -4.90 9.21
#